data_f3ee8bd732de04458a87bfba19f8b2d9
#
_entry.id   f3ee8bd732de04458a87bfba19f8b2d9
#
_cell.length_a   1.000
_cell.length_b   1.000
_cell.length_c   1.000
_cell.angle_alpha   90.00
_cell.angle_beta   90.00
_cell.angle_gamma   90.00
#
_symmetry.space_group_name_H-M   'P 1'
#
loop_
_entity.id
_entity.type
_entity.pdbx_description
1 polymer ?
#
loop_
_entity_poly.entity_id
_entity_poly.type
_entity_poly.pdbx_seq_one_letter_code
_entity_poly.pdbx_strand_id
1 'polypeptide(L)'
;QEPFGGAINPGAMTFLDGNMWEVGVTWFNPQRSASRSGSDPYGLDASSSSGSENFFIPEFAVNWRYSPTVSFGVSVYGNGGMNTDYGGGEVSAASACAGFNPNPGPYNLLCGNGSLGVDLMQLMIAPYVSWQFTKGHSIGIAPTLAYQRFEANGLQAFDNPMLSTRPGSVTNNGYSDSWGGGVRIGYM
;
A
#
# COMPACT_ATOMS: atom_id res chain seq x y z
N GLN A 1 -26.63 2.24 4.44
CA GLN A 1 -25.96 1.43 3.40
C GLN A 1 -25.54 2.36 2.27
N GLU A 2 -24.36 2.14 1.72
CA GLU A 2 -23.71 2.98 0.73
C GLU A 2 -23.15 2.11 -0.40
N PRO A 3 -22.93 2.62 -1.61
CA PRO A 3 -22.42 1.87 -2.76
C PRO A 3 -21.07 1.19 -2.49
N PHE A 4 -20.24 1.79 -1.64
CA PHE A 4 -18.95 1.25 -1.24
C PHE A 4 -19.05 -0.06 -0.43
N GLY A 5 -20.20 -0.33 0.16
CA GLY A 5 -20.50 -1.60 0.85
C GLY A 5 -20.29 -2.85 -0.02
N GLY A 6 -20.34 -2.74 -1.36
CA GLY A 6 -20.03 -3.80 -2.30
C GLY A 6 -18.61 -4.33 -2.19
N ALA A 7 -17.67 -3.47 -1.79
CA ALA A 7 -16.29 -3.84 -1.51
C ALA A 7 -16.14 -4.68 -0.22
N ILE A 8 -17.11 -4.65 0.68
CA ILE A 8 -17.09 -5.34 1.97
C ILE A 8 -17.96 -6.60 1.90
N ASN A 9 -19.22 -6.45 1.53
CA ASN A 9 -20.18 -7.53 1.39
C ASN A 9 -21.05 -7.34 0.13
N PRO A 10 -20.71 -7.97 -0.99
CA PRO A 10 -21.49 -7.83 -2.21
C PRO A 10 -22.93 -8.33 -2.07
N GLY A 11 -23.24 -9.21 -1.12
CA GLY A 11 -24.60 -9.66 -0.84
C GLY A 11 -25.52 -8.57 -0.33
N ALA A 12 -24.98 -7.52 0.30
CA ALA A 12 -25.79 -6.43 0.85
C ALA A 12 -26.36 -5.47 -0.21
N MET A 13 -25.86 -5.51 -1.43
CA MET A 13 -26.08 -4.47 -2.43
C MET A 13 -27.50 -4.43 -3.03
N THR A 14 -28.25 -5.52 -2.96
CA THR A 14 -29.68 -5.52 -3.34
C THR A 14 -30.58 -4.77 -2.37
N PHE A 15 -30.11 -4.46 -1.18
CA PHE A 15 -30.87 -3.70 -0.17
C PHE A 15 -30.64 -2.19 -0.26
N LEU A 16 -29.86 -1.73 -1.22
CA LEU A 16 -29.75 -0.30 -1.53
C LEU A 16 -31.00 0.20 -2.29
N ASP A 17 -31.43 1.40 -1.93
CA ASP A 17 -32.59 2.03 -2.55
C ASP A 17 -32.21 2.71 -3.88
N GLY A 18 -32.29 1.93 -4.97
CA GLY A 18 -32.12 2.45 -6.33
C GLY A 18 -30.67 2.52 -6.81
N ASN A 19 -30.48 3.35 -7.83
CA ASN A 19 -29.15 3.61 -8.39
C ASN A 19 -28.43 4.65 -7.54
N MET A 20 -27.23 4.34 -7.12
CA MET A 20 -26.42 5.20 -6.27
C MET A 20 -24.97 5.24 -6.76
N TRP A 21 -24.33 6.36 -6.55
CA TRP A 21 -22.90 6.48 -6.75
C TRP A 21 -22.28 7.26 -5.58
N GLU A 22 -21.02 6.99 -5.34
CA GLU A 22 -20.25 7.57 -4.28
C GLU A 22 -18.84 7.89 -4.81
N VAL A 23 -18.32 9.03 -4.44
CA VAL A 23 -16.94 9.43 -4.68
C VAL A 23 -16.40 10.04 -3.41
N GLY A 24 -15.23 9.60 -3.05
CA GLY A 24 -14.53 10.10 -1.87
C GLY A 24 -13.04 10.33 -2.14
N VAL A 25 -12.45 11.15 -1.30
CA VAL A 25 -11.01 11.30 -1.21
C VAL A 25 -10.64 11.42 0.26
N THR A 26 -9.75 10.54 0.70
CA THR A 26 -9.17 10.62 2.05
C THR A 26 -7.83 11.32 1.97
N TRP A 27 -7.67 12.40 2.73
CA TRP A 27 -6.38 13.00 2.99
C TRP A 27 -5.77 12.37 4.23
N PHE A 28 -4.65 11.68 4.04
CA PHE A 28 -3.89 11.04 5.11
C PHE A 28 -2.55 11.75 5.27
N ASN A 29 -2.31 12.30 6.47
CA ASN A 29 -1.11 13.08 6.79
C ASN A 29 -0.36 12.48 7.99
N PRO A 30 0.38 11.36 7.80
CA PRO A 30 1.18 10.76 8.86
C PRO A 30 2.53 11.46 9.00
N GLN A 31 2.84 11.91 10.20
CA GLN A 31 4.18 12.37 10.55
C GLN A 31 4.96 11.23 11.18
N ARG A 32 6.12 10.89 10.58
CA ARG A 32 6.92 9.73 10.99
C ARG A 32 8.38 10.11 11.12
N SER A 33 9.00 9.63 12.17
CA SER A 33 10.44 9.74 12.39
C SER A 33 11.01 8.40 12.84
N ALA A 34 12.27 8.19 12.58
CA ALA A 34 13.03 7.05 13.05
C ALA A 34 14.32 7.54 13.70
N SER A 35 14.71 6.90 14.79
CA SER A 35 15.95 7.21 15.48
C SER A 35 16.62 5.97 16.01
N ARG A 36 17.94 6.01 16.07
CA ARG A 36 18.77 5.00 16.72
C ARG A 36 19.73 5.70 17.66
N SER A 37 19.91 5.15 18.85
CA SER A 37 20.80 5.66 19.90
C SER A 37 21.46 4.52 20.69
N GLY A 38 22.59 4.82 21.32
CA GLY A 38 23.32 3.85 22.13
C GLY A 38 24.19 2.89 21.33
N SER A 39 24.58 3.24 20.12
CA SER A 39 25.43 2.43 19.24
C SER A 39 26.94 2.72 19.37
N ASP A 40 27.35 3.48 20.36
CA ASP A 40 28.76 3.75 20.62
C ASP A 40 29.50 2.42 20.99
N PRO A 41 30.71 2.14 20.45
CA PRO A 41 31.58 3.01 19.65
C PRO A 41 31.36 2.91 18.11
N TYR A 42 30.30 2.30 17.64
CA TYR A 42 30.10 2.02 16.20
C TYR A 42 29.70 3.23 15.35
N GLY A 43 29.35 4.37 15.99
CA GLY A 43 29.02 5.61 15.31
C GLY A 43 27.76 5.54 14.44
N LEU A 44 26.75 4.76 14.88
CA LEU A 44 25.54 4.51 14.12
C LEU A 44 24.33 5.33 14.63
N ASP A 45 24.53 6.14 15.67
CA ASP A 45 23.44 6.95 16.24
C ASP A 45 23.04 8.04 15.25
N ALA A 46 21.75 8.10 14.96
CA ALA A 46 21.19 9.05 14.01
C ALA A 46 19.67 9.12 14.16
N SER A 47 19.09 10.18 13.63
CA SER A 47 17.64 10.33 13.51
C SER A 47 17.27 11.00 12.19
N SER A 48 16.13 10.63 11.63
CA SER A 48 15.60 11.21 10.42
C SER A 48 14.08 11.25 10.46
N SER A 49 13.49 12.26 9.83
CA SER A 49 12.03 12.35 9.63
C SER A 49 11.68 12.04 8.18
N SER A 50 10.56 11.38 7.98
CA SER A 50 10.07 11.07 6.65
C SER A 50 9.51 12.32 5.97
N GLY A 51 9.96 12.60 4.74
CA GLY A 51 9.43 13.66 3.91
C GLY A 51 8.10 13.31 3.21
N SER A 52 7.70 12.04 3.25
CA SER A 52 6.43 11.58 2.67
C SER A 52 5.30 11.72 3.69
N GLU A 53 4.60 12.84 3.68
CA GLU A 53 3.63 13.18 4.73
C GLU A 53 2.20 13.38 4.21
N ASN A 54 1.99 13.58 2.91
CA ASN A 54 0.67 13.92 2.37
C ASN A 54 0.24 12.92 1.32
N PHE A 55 -0.85 12.21 1.59
CA PHE A 55 -1.42 11.20 0.71
C PHE A 55 -2.89 11.50 0.47
N PHE A 56 -3.28 11.47 -0.80
CA PHE A 56 -4.67 11.56 -1.23
C PHE A 56 -5.09 10.20 -1.78
N ILE A 57 -6.05 9.57 -1.12
CA ILE A 57 -6.54 8.24 -1.45
C ILE A 57 -7.94 8.39 -2.04
N PRO A 58 -8.08 8.36 -3.37
CA PRO A 58 -9.38 8.44 -4.02
C PRO A 58 -10.13 7.11 -3.92
N GLU A 59 -11.46 7.21 -3.85
CA GLU A 59 -12.36 6.08 -3.90
C GLU A 59 -13.61 6.42 -4.73
N PHE A 60 -14.15 5.41 -5.38
CA PHE A 60 -15.34 5.52 -6.19
C PHE A 60 -16.14 4.25 -6.10
N ALA A 61 -17.47 4.37 -5.99
CA ALA A 61 -18.36 3.24 -6.06
C ALA A 61 -19.64 3.60 -6.78
N VAL A 62 -20.23 2.62 -7.46
CA VAL A 62 -21.54 2.75 -8.08
C VAL A 62 -22.33 1.47 -7.93
N ASN A 63 -23.62 1.61 -7.64
CA ASN A 63 -24.60 0.53 -7.62
C ASN A 63 -25.72 0.84 -8.59
N TRP A 64 -26.02 -0.10 -9.46
CA TRP A 64 -27.20 -0.09 -10.33
C TRP A 64 -28.18 -1.17 -9.91
N ARG A 65 -29.37 -0.75 -9.59
CA ARG A 65 -30.48 -1.66 -9.30
C ARG A 65 -31.16 -2.06 -10.60
N TYR A 66 -30.80 -3.23 -11.11
CA TYR A 66 -31.35 -3.77 -12.35
C TYR A 66 -32.81 -4.20 -12.20
N SER A 67 -33.15 -4.80 -11.04
CA SER A 67 -34.50 -5.24 -10.69
C SER A 67 -34.71 -5.13 -9.17
N PRO A 68 -35.95 -5.38 -8.67
CA PRO A 68 -36.18 -5.42 -7.22
C PRO A 68 -35.30 -6.43 -6.47
N THR A 69 -34.76 -7.43 -7.16
CA THR A 69 -33.98 -8.53 -6.56
C THR A 69 -32.56 -8.62 -7.06
N VAL A 70 -32.13 -7.80 -8.02
CA VAL A 70 -30.77 -7.85 -8.61
C VAL A 70 -30.15 -6.46 -8.65
N SER A 71 -28.95 -6.37 -8.12
CA SER A 71 -28.08 -5.20 -8.26
C SER A 71 -26.72 -5.62 -8.77
N PHE A 72 -26.06 -4.71 -9.49
CA PHE A 72 -24.66 -4.84 -9.88
C PHE A 72 -23.96 -3.50 -9.74
N GLY A 73 -22.66 -3.53 -9.65
CA GLY A 73 -21.89 -2.32 -9.50
C GLY A 73 -20.40 -2.56 -9.54
N VAL A 74 -19.67 -1.53 -9.20
CA VAL A 74 -18.20 -1.60 -9.07
C VAL A 74 -17.74 -0.68 -7.95
N SER A 75 -16.75 -1.14 -7.19
CA SER A 75 -16.01 -0.30 -6.25
C SER A 75 -14.55 -0.23 -6.69
N VAL A 76 -13.98 0.97 -6.69
CA VAL A 76 -12.58 1.25 -7.03
C VAL A 76 -11.97 2.02 -5.88
N TYR A 77 -10.88 1.51 -5.30
CA TYR A 77 -10.30 2.11 -4.10
C TYR A 77 -8.83 1.77 -3.91
N GLY A 78 -8.12 2.65 -3.21
CA GLY A 78 -6.81 2.35 -2.65
C GLY A 78 -6.94 1.37 -1.47
N ASN A 79 -6.22 0.25 -1.51
CA ASN A 79 -6.27 -0.77 -0.45
C ASN A 79 -4.99 -0.81 0.36
N GLY A 80 -4.55 0.32 0.81
CA GLY A 80 -3.34 0.43 1.58
C GLY A 80 -2.19 0.97 0.77
N GLY A 81 -1.19 1.32 1.51
CA GLY A 81 0.04 1.87 1.00
C GLY A 81 1.05 1.92 2.12
N MET A 82 2.29 1.90 1.75
CA MET A 82 3.41 2.16 2.64
C MET A 82 4.35 3.09 1.88
N ASN A 83 4.46 4.31 2.36
CA ASN A 83 5.34 5.27 1.71
C ASN A 83 6.12 6.00 2.79
N THR A 84 7.42 5.89 2.75
CA THR A 84 8.37 6.58 3.61
C THR A 84 9.52 7.10 2.79
N ASP A 85 10.02 8.28 3.15
CA ASP A 85 11.19 8.89 2.54
C ASP A 85 11.99 9.59 3.65
N TYR A 86 12.82 8.80 4.32
CA TYR A 86 13.78 9.34 5.29
C TYR A 86 14.97 9.89 4.53
N GLY A 87 15.51 11.00 4.95
CA GLY A 87 16.71 11.60 4.38
C GLY A 87 17.91 10.64 4.34
N GLY A 88 19.00 11.11 3.82
CA GLY A 88 20.26 10.36 3.74
C GLY A 88 21.41 11.20 4.23
N GLY A 89 22.46 10.53 4.75
CA GLY A 89 23.65 11.20 5.23
C GLY A 89 23.68 11.49 6.72
N GLU A 90 22.74 10.94 7.48
CA GLU A 90 22.67 11.09 8.93
C GLU A 90 23.81 10.34 9.67
N VAL A 91 24.30 9.26 9.05
CA VAL A 91 25.35 8.40 9.63
C VAL A 91 26.69 8.68 8.96
N SER A 92 27.71 8.93 9.77
CA SER A 92 29.05 9.28 9.30
C SER A 92 29.68 8.21 8.39
N ALA A 93 30.44 8.65 7.41
CA ALA A 93 31.27 7.77 6.57
C ALA A 93 32.30 6.95 7.37
N ALA A 94 32.72 7.44 8.54
CA ALA A 94 33.65 6.73 9.44
C ALA A 94 32.97 5.73 10.36
N SER A 95 31.66 5.56 10.28
CA SER A 95 30.90 4.61 11.11
C SER A 95 31.11 3.17 10.68
N ALA A 96 30.61 2.25 11.50
CA ALA A 96 30.59 0.81 11.17
C ALA A 96 29.81 0.47 9.90
N CYS A 97 28.98 1.37 9.37
CA CYS A 97 28.31 1.20 8.08
C CYS A 97 29.28 0.90 6.92
N ALA A 98 30.50 1.42 6.98
CA ALA A 98 31.53 1.16 5.97
C ALA A 98 31.91 -0.34 5.85
N GLY A 99 31.61 -1.14 6.88
CA GLY A 99 31.82 -2.60 6.84
C GLY A 99 30.68 -3.38 6.18
N PHE A 100 29.52 -2.75 5.99
CA PHE A 100 28.32 -3.39 5.43
C PHE A 100 27.96 -2.87 4.03
N ASN A 101 28.32 -1.64 3.72
CA ASN A 101 28.04 -1.01 2.43
C ASN A 101 29.37 -0.73 1.70
N PRO A 102 29.58 -1.28 0.50
CA PRO A 102 30.81 -1.08 -0.27
C PRO A 102 30.94 0.36 -0.83
N ASN A 103 29.84 1.10 -0.88
CA ASN A 103 29.88 2.48 -1.37
C ASN A 103 30.32 3.43 -0.26
N PRO A 104 31.01 4.55 -0.59
CA PRO A 104 31.44 5.52 0.41
C PRO A 104 30.24 6.24 1.05
N GLY A 105 30.36 6.53 2.36
CA GLY A 105 29.39 7.35 3.07
C GLY A 105 29.43 8.84 2.69
N PRO A 106 28.60 9.66 3.28
CA PRO A 106 27.76 9.36 4.46
C PRO A 106 26.56 8.46 4.12
N TYR A 107 26.00 7.82 5.16
CA TYR A 107 24.98 6.79 5.03
C TYR A 107 23.66 7.23 5.64
N ASN A 108 22.59 6.57 5.24
CA ASN A 108 21.29 6.67 5.88
C ASN A 108 21.18 5.79 7.14
N LEU A 109 20.03 5.82 7.81
CA LEU A 109 19.76 5.08 9.04
C LEU A 109 20.01 3.55 8.97
N LEU A 110 19.93 2.95 7.77
CA LEU A 110 20.16 1.52 7.55
C LEU A 110 21.46 1.23 6.77
N CYS A 111 22.44 2.11 6.88
CA CYS A 111 23.73 2.00 6.22
C CYS A 111 23.67 1.97 4.68
N GLY A 112 22.59 2.43 4.07
CA GLY A 112 22.52 2.63 2.64
C GLY A 112 22.97 4.04 2.23
N ASN A 113 22.96 4.33 0.93
CA ASN A 113 23.27 5.63 0.37
C ASN A 113 22.01 6.35 -0.12
N GLY A 114 21.95 7.65 0.07
CA GLY A 114 20.80 8.46 -0.30
C GLY A 114 19.60 8.23 0.62
N SER A 115 18.43 8.65 0.17
CA SER A 115 17.18 8.48 0.92
C SER A 115 16.89 7.02 1.22
N LEU A 116 16.37 6.78 2.42
CA LEU A 116 15.87 5.47 2.86
C LEU A 116 14.35 5.47 2.80
N GLY A 117 13.78 4.67 1.93
CA GLY A 117 12.34 4.66 1.80
C GLY A 117 11.76 3.49 1.05
N VAL A 118 10.46 3.37 1.17
CA VAL A 118 9.64 2.47 0.36
C VAL A 118 8.44 3.22 -0.16
N ASP A 119 8.00 2.89 -1.35
CA ASP A 119 6.73 3.32 -1.91
C ASP A 119 5.96 2.11 -2.40
N LEU A 120 4.85 1.81 -1.71
CA LEU A 120 3.90 0.78 -2.05
C LEU A 120 2.55 1.42 -2.26
N MET A 121 1.96 1.22 -3.43
CA MET A 121 0.59 1.60 -3.74
C MET A 121 -0.20 0.41 -4.26
N GLN A 122 -1.44 0.26 -3.78
CA GLN A 122 -2.37 -0.76 -4.26
C GLN A 122 -3.68 -0.11 -4.70
N LEU A 123 -4.13 -0.46 -5.90
CA LEU A 123 -5.45 -0.13 -6.43
C LEU A 123 -6.28 -1.41 -6.53
N MET A 124 -7.50 -1.36 -5.99
CA MET A 124 -8.47 -2.45 -6.06
C MET A 124 -9.64 -2.04 -6.95
N ILE A 125 -10.04 -2.96 -7.83
CA ILE A 125 -11.23 -2.83 -8.67
C ILE A 125 -12.08 -4.06 -8.41
N ALA A 126 -13.29 -3.87 -7.89
CA ALA A 126 -14.18 -4.92 -7.45
C ALA A 126 -15.58 -4.74 -8.07
N PRO A 127 -15.80 -5.19 -9.32
CA PRO A 127 -17.16 -5.31 -9.85
C PRO A 127 -17.93 -6.37 -9.06
N TYR A 128 -19.22 -6.20 -8.92
CA TYR A 128 -20.05 -7.14 -8.19
C TYR A 128 -21.43 -7.33 -8.80
N VAL A 129 -22.00 -8.48 -8.48
CA VAL A 129 -23.43 -8.80 -8.67
C VAL A 129 -23.98 -9.29 -7.35
N SER A 130 -25.17 -8.81 -7.01
CA SER A 130 -25.93 -9.20 -5.83
C SER A 130 -27.32 -9.65 -6.23
N TRP A 131 -27.78 -10.77 -5.67
CA TRP A 131 -29.08 -11.34 -5.94
C TRP A 131 -29.83 -11.70 -4.65
N GLN A 132 -31.00 -11.11 -4.48
CA GLN A 132 -31.92 -11.43 -3.42
C GLN A 132 -32.84 -12.58 -3.88
N PHE A 133 -32.54 -13.79 -3.44
CA PHE A 133 -33.28 -14.99 -3.84
C PHE A 133 -34.55 -15.22 -3.03
N THR A 134 -34.65 -14.62 -1.84
CA THR A 134 -35.87 -14.58 -1.03
C THR A 134 -35.89 -13.32 -0.17
N LYS A 135 -37.05 -12.95 0.37
CA LYS A 135 -37.18 -11.74 1.19
C LYS A 135 -36.23 -11.79 2.40
N GLY A 136 -35.38 -10.79 2.50
CA GLY A 136 -34.41 -10.66 3.58
C GLY A 136 -33.13 -11.49 3.41
N HIS A 137 -32.97 -12.26 2.32
CA HIS A 137 -31.79 -13.07 2.07
C HIS A 137 -31.23 -12.84 0.66
N SER A 138 -29.96 -12.54 0.60
CA SER A 138 -29.25 -12.28 -0.65
C SER A 138 -27.87 -12.90 -0.64
N ILE A 139 -27.36 -13.15 -1.82
CA ILE A 139 -25.99 -13.56 -2.07
C ILE A 139 -25.37 -12.63 -3.11
N GLY A 140 -24.09 -12.36 -2.97
CA GLY A 140 -23.34 -11.57 -3.94
C GLY A 140 -21.96 -12.13 -4.18
N ILE A 141 -21.46 -11.85 -5.37
CA ILE A 141 -20.10 -12.18 -5.79
C ILE A 141 -19.42 -10.94 -6.34
N ALA A 142 -18.17 -10.76 -5.95
CA ALA A 142 -17.29 -9.70 -6.42
C ALA A 142 -15.93 -10.28 -6.79
N PRO A 143 -15.66 -10.55 -8.08
CA PRO A 143 -14.30 -10.73 -8.53
C PRO A 143 -13.52 -9.44 -8.26
N THR A 144 -12.28 -9.57 -7.82
CA THR A 144 -11.45 -8.43 -7.45
C THR A 144 -10.17 -8.47 -8.25
N LEU A 145 -9.83 -7.36 -8.90
CA LEU A 145 -8.56 -7.14 -9.57
C LEU A 145 -7.75 -6.17 -8.71
N ALA A 146 -6.50 -6.54 -8.41
CA ALA A 146 -5.54 -5.72 -7.70
C ALA A 146 -4.39 -5.34 -8.62
N TYR A 147 -4.07 -4.06 -8.68
CA TYR A 147 -2.83 -3.54 -9.24
C TYR A 147 -1.97 -3.01 -8.10
N GLN A 148 -0.69 -3.39 -8.11
CA GLN A 148 0.27 -2.94 -7.11
C GLN A 148 1.53 -2.46 -7.79
N ARG A 149 2.11 -1.39 -7.28
CA ARG A 149 3.49 -0.99 -7.58
C ARG A 149 4.27 -0.83 -6.29
N PHE A 150 5.56 -1.18 -6.37
CA PHE A 150 6.46 -1.13 -5.23
C PHE A 150 7.85 -0.64 -5.65
N GLU A 151 8.44 0.21 -4.82
CA GLU A 151 9.81 0.65 -4.92
C GLU A 151 10.46 0.65 -3.54
N ALA A 152 11.76 0.33 -3.47
CA ALA A 152 12.56 0.43 -2.26
C ALA A 152 13.91 1.09 -2.56
N ASN A 153 14.28 2.07 -1.73
CA ASN A 153 15.48 2.88 -1.90
C ASN A 153 16.33 2.88 -0.63
N GLY A 154 17.65 3.04 -0.80
CA GLY A 154 18.57 3.22 0.30
C GLY A 154 18.91 1.97 1.11
N LEU A 155 18.76 0.77 0.55
CA LEU A 155 19.00 -0.51 1.23
C LEU A 155 20.30 -1.23 0.79
N GLN A 156 21.29 -0.51 0.32
CA GLN A 156 22.53 -1.11 -0.23
C GLN A 156 23.27 -2.03 0.75
N ALA A 157 23.20 -1.76 2.05
CA ALA A 157 23.79 -2.64 3.06
C ALA A 157 23.21 -4.07 3.07
N PHE A 158 21.99 -4.24 2.55
CA PHE A 158 21.31 -5.53 2.44
C PHE A 158 21.46 -6.17 1.06
N ASP A 159 22.01 -5.44 0.09
CA ASP A 159 22.17 -5.89 -1.29
C ASP A 159 23.48 -6.64 -1.50
N ASN A 160 23.66 -7.73 -0.78
CA ASN A 160 24.84 -8.58 -0.82
C ASN A 160 24.47 -10.07 -0.72
N PRO A 161 25.37 -11.00 -1.12
CA PRO A 161 25.06 -12.44 -1.15
C PRO A 161 24.75 -13.08 0.22
N MET A 162 25.11 -12.45 1.33
CA MET A 162 24.81 -12.97 2.68
C MET A 162 23.34 -12.72 3.07
N LEU A 163 22.75 -11.63 2.59
CA LEU A 163 21.42 -11.16 3.02
C LEU A 163 20.38 -11.23 1.89
N SER A 164 20.81 -11.31 0.63
CA SER A 164 19.92 -11.36 -0.52
C SER A 164 20.18 -12.58 -1.39
N THR A 165 19.11 -13.24 -1.83
CA THR A 165 19.18 -14.31 -2.82
C THR A 165 19.45 -13.78 -4.24
N ARG A 166 19.27 -12.47 -4.45
CA ARG A 166 19.52 -11.78 -5.72
C ARG A 166 20.20 -10.43 -5.46
N PRO A 167 21.51 -10.42 -5.20
CA PRO A 167 22.28 -9.19 -5.09
C PRO A 167 22.16 -8.35 -6.37
N GLY A 168 22.09 -7.02 -6.22
CA GLY A 168 21.83 -6.08 -7.30
C GLY A 168 20.36 -5.85 -7.61
N SER A 169 19.44 -6.49 -6.87
CA SER A 169 17.99 -6.36 -7.10
C SER A 169 17.21 -5.93 -5.85
N VAL A 170 17.88 -5.53 -4.78
CA VAL A 170 17.22 -5.22 -3.49
C VAL A 170 16.72 -3.79 -3.44
N THR A 171 17.43 -2.84 -4.06
CA THR A 171 17.22 -1.41 -3.84
C THR A 171 17.54 -0.59 -5.06
N ASN A 172 16.92 0.60 -5.17
CA ASN A 172 17.17 1.60 -6.21
C ASN A 172 16.94 1.08 -7.66
N ASN A 173 16.02 0.15 -7.84
CA ASN A 173 15.69 -0.45 -9.14
C ASN A 173 14.47 0.20 -9.79
N GLY A 174 13.93 1.28 -9.19
CA GLY A 174 12.68 1.89 -9.60
C GLY A 174 11.46 1.03 -9.24
N TYR A 175 10.31 1.39 -9.81
CA TYR A 175 9.07 0.69 -9.54
C TYR A 175 9.00 -0.67 -10.22
N SER A 176 8.55 -1.66 -9.46
CA SER A 176 8.10 -2.94 -10.00
C SER A 176 6.57 -3.05 -9.85
N ASP A 177 5.92 -3.52 -10.90
CA ASP A 177 4.48 -3.66 -10.98
C ASP A 177 4.06 -5.12 -10.82
N SER A 178 2.91 -5.33 -10.21
CA SER A 178 2.28 -6.64 -10.12
C SER A 178 0.77 -6.56 -10.20
N TRP A 179 0.16 -7.62 -10.70
CA TRP A 179 -1.27 -7.80 -10.77
C TRP A 179 -1.69 -9.00 -9.95
N GLY A 180 -2.80 -8.88 -9.27
CA GLY A 180 -3.40 -9.95 -8.50
C GLY A 180 -4.90 -10.03 -8.73
N GLY A 181 -5.47 -11.16 -8.39
CA GLY A 181 -6.90 -11.37 -8.49
C GLY A 181 -7.44 -12.20 -7.34
N GLY A 182 -8.70 -11.99 -7.03
CA GLY A 182 -9.41 -12.71 -5.99
C GLY A 182 -10.91 -12.72 -6.24
N VAL A 183 -11.64 -13.38 -5.38
CA VAL A 183 -13.10 -13.40 -5.39
C VAL A 183 -13.59 -13.20 -3.97
N ARG A 184 -14.57 -12.35 -3.81
CA ARG A 184 -15.32 -12.17 -2.57
C ARG A 184 -16.74 -12.67 -2.76
N ILE A 185 -17.22 -13.45 -1.82
CA ILE A 185 -18.60 -13.91 -1.75
C ILE A 185 -19.21 -13.30 -0.50
N GLY A 186 -20.39 -12.74 -0.63
CA GLY A 186 -21.13 -12.14 0.47
C GLY A 186 -22.53 -12.74 0.59
N TYR A 187 -23.00 -12.87 1.81
CA TYR A 187 -24.37 -13.26 2.14
C TYR A 187 -24.95 -12.25 3.13
N MET A 188 -26.23 -12.01 3.01
CA MET A 188 -27.00 -11.18 3.93
C MET A 188 -28.39 -11.76 4.15
#